data_666819dc7e502cc659bff771513cca96
#
_entry.id   666819dc7e502cc659bff771513cca96
#
_cell.length_a   1.000
_cell.length_b   1.000
_cell.length_c   1.000
_cell.angle_alpha   90.00
_cell.angle_beta   90.00
_cell.angle_gamma   90.00
#
_symmetry.space_group_name_H-M   'P 1'
#
loop_
_entity.id
_entity.type
_entity.pdbx_description
1 polymer ?
#
loop_
_entity_poly.entity_id
_entity_poly.type
_entity_poly.pdbx_seq_one_letter_code
_entity_poly.pdbx_strand_id
1 'polypeptide(L)'
;ILTQLRVEGYDLVQAYDDADVVVVNTCGFIDSAVAESLDAIGEAMAENGKVIVTGCLGKRAEIIREAHPGVLSISGPQDYASVMDAVHLAIPPQHNPFVDLLPDYGLKLTPKHYAYLKISEGCNHRCSFCIIPSMRGDLVSRPVDDVLREAEKLVRGGVQELLVVSQDTSAYGVDVKYAERLWRNNMYQTRMKSLCEGLGELGVWTRLHYVYPYPHVDDIIPLMADGKILPYLDIPFQHASPRILKLMKRPGAVDKTLERIQRWRAICPELTVRSTFIVGFPGETEDEFEQLLDFLDEAQLDRVGAFAYSPVTGAKANALPDPVDEDVKQERLARFMERQAAISEARLAAKVGGIQRCIVDAIDGDLAIARSMADAPEIDGLVQIQDGREAGLVPGEFVNVMIMGSDEHDLYGEVDYAAG
;
A
#
# COMPACT_ATOMS: atom_id res chain seq x y z
N ILE A 1 8.11 16.50 -4.70
CA ILE A 1 8.35 17.03 -6.06
C ILE A 1 7.17 17.91 -6.48
N LEU A 2 5.95 17.39 -6.65
CA LEU A 2 4.80 18.14 -7.18
C LEU A 2 4.52 19.46 -6.45
N THR A 3 4.53 19.42 -5.10
CA THR A 3 4.34 20.60 -4.27
C THR A 3 5.41 21.65 -4.55
N GLN A 4 6.67 21.24 -4.66
CA GLN A 4 7.79 22.13 -4.91
C GLN A 4 7.73 22.72 -6.32
N LEU A 5 7.43 21.91 -7.34
CA LEU A 5 7.23 22.40 -8.71
C LEU A 5 6.14 23.49 -8.77
N ARG A 6 5.04 23.27 -8.07
CA ARG A 6 3.94 24.25 -8.04
C ARG A 6 4.33 25.55 -7.34
N VAL A 7 5.07 25.45 -6.19
CA VAL A 7 5.63 26.64 -5.49
C VAL A 7 6.53 27.45 -6.40
N GLU A 8 7.33 26.78 -7.23
CA GLU A 8 8.28 27.39 -8.13
C GLU A 8 7.65 27.87 -9.45
N GLY A 9 6.30 27.78 -9.56
CA GLY A 9 5.51 28.33 -10.65
C GLY A 9 5.36 27.44 -11.87
N TYR A 10 5.64 26.13 -11.73
CA TYR A 10 5.38 25.17 -12.82
C TYR A 10 3.92 24.72 -12.81
N ASP A 11 3.32 24.63 -13.99
CA ASP A 11 2.03 24.00 -14.20
C ASP A 11 2.17 22.50 -14.44
N LEU A 12 1.21 21.72 -13.91
CA LEU A 12 1.11 20.29 -14.13
C LEU A 12 0.08 20.04 -15.23
N VAL A 13 0.47 19.40 -16.30
CA VAL A 13 -0.38 19.04 -17.46
C VAL A 13 -0.64 17.55 -17.50
N GLN A 14 -1.67 17.12 -18.24
CA GLN A 14 -2.11 15.73 -18.28
C GLN A 14 -1.54 14.92 -19.45
N ALA A 15 -1.11 15.58 -20.51
CA ALA A 15 -0.57 14.94 -21.71
C ALA A 15 0.93 15.22 -21.87
N TYR A 16 1.65 14.30 -22.47
CA TYR A 16 3.11 14.40 -22.66
C TYR A 16 3.49 15.49 -23.68
N ASP A 17 2.71 15.66 -24.72
CA ASP A 17 2.93 16.66 -25.79
C ASP A 17 2.66 18.10 -25.34
N ASP A 18 1.84 18.28 -24.32
CA ASP A 18 1.57 19.58 -23.70
C ASP A 18 2.66 20.00 -22.69
N ALA A 19 3.56 19.09 -22.31
CA ALA A 19 4.57 19.35 -21.30
C ALA A 19 5.88 19.89 -21.90
N ASP A 20 6.51 20.87 -21.23
CA ASP A 20 7.87 21.33 -21.57
C ASP A 20 8.94 20.29 -21.17
N VAL A 21 8.67 19.48 -20.13
CA VAL A 21 9.49 18.36 -19.66
C VAL A 21 8.62 17.32 -18.98
N VAL A 22 8.94 16.04 -19.16
CA VAL A 22 8.22 14.91 -18.53
C VAL A 22 9.09 14.29 -17.44
N VAL A 23 8.52 14.04 -16.26
CA VAL A 23 9.20 13.31 -15.18
C VAL A 23 8.54 11.95 -15.03
N VAL A 24 9.26 10.86 -15.36
CA VAL A 24 8.80 9.47 -15.25
C VAL A 24 9.29 8.88 -13.93
N ASN A 25 8.35 8.52 -13.04
CA ASN A 25 8.66 7.81 -11.80
C ASN A 25 8.55 6.31 -12.05
N THR A 26 9.65 5.57 -11.88
CA THR A 26 9.80 4.19 -12.33
C THR A 26 9.77 3.18 -11.19
N CYS A 27 9.23 1.99 -11.48
CA CYS A 27 9.36 0.79 -10.67
C CYS A 27 10.53 -0.08 -11.16
N GLY A 28 11.26 -0.70 -10.24
CA GLY A 28 12.39 -1.59 -10.56
C GLY A 28 12.36 -2.87 -9.74
N PHE A 29 11.21 -3.22 -9.17
CA PHE A 29 11.09 -4.31 -8.20
C PHE A 29 11.05 -5.69 -8.86
N ILE A 30 10.21 -5.88 -9.87
CA ILE A 30 10.11 -7.12 -10.66
C ILE A 30 10.44 -6.83 -12.11
N ASP A 31 10.88 -7.84 -12.87
CA ASP A 31 11.35 -7.65 -14.24
C ASP A 31 10.23 -7.16 -15.18
N SER A 32 8.96 -7.56 -14.96
CA SER A 32 7.81 -7.02 -15.70
C SER A 32 7.58 -5.53 -15.44
N ALA A 33 7.73 -5.05 -14.20
CA ALA A 33 7.63 -3.63 -13.88
C ALA A 33 8.82 -2.81 -14.40
N VAL A 34 10.00 -3.45 -14.57
CA VAL A 34 11.12 -2.84 -15.27
C VAL A 34 10.79 -2.65 -16.75
N ALA A 35 10.23 -3.67 -17.42
CA ALA A 35 9.81 -3.58 -18.81
C ALA A 35 8.75 -2.47 -19.00
N GLU A 36 7.71 -2.46 -18.20
CA GLU A 36 6.67 -1.43 -18.21
C GLU A 36 7.25 -0.01 -17.99
N SER A 37 8.20 0.13 -17.05
CA SER A 37 8.87 1.42 -16.82
C SER A 37 9.70 1.86 -18.02
N LEU A 38 10.37 0.95 -18.72
CA LEU A 38 11.12 1.27 -19.93
C LEU A 38 10.17 1.65 -21.08
N ASP A 39 9.05 0.94 -21.23
CA ASP A 39 8.03 1.26 -22.24
C ASP A 39 7.45 2.67 -22.00
N ALA A 40 7.10 3.02 -20.75
CA ALA A 40 6.60 4.35 -20.37
C ALA A 40 7.65 5.46 -20.65
N ILE A 41 8.95 5.20 -20.40
CA ILE A 41 10.02 6.12 -20.77
C ILE A 41 10.07 6.28 -22.28
N GLY A 42 9.96 5.18 -23.05
CA GLY A 42 9.95 5.19 -24.51
C GLY A 42 8.81 6.01 -25.09
N GLU A 43 7.61 5.85 -24.55
CA GLU A 43 6.42 6.63 -24.91
C GLU A 43 6.64 8.13 -24.66
N ALA A 44 7.07 8.49 -23.44
CA ALA A 44 7.37 9.87 -23.09
C ALA A 44 8.47 10.49 -23.96
N MET A 45 9.50 9.70 -24.33
CA MET A 45 10.57 10.14 -25.26
C MET A 45 10.04 10.35 -26.68
N ALA A 46 9.12 9.50 -27.14
CA ALA A 46 8.55 9.62 -28.49
C ALA A 46 7.63 10.83 -28.62
N GLU A 47 6.82 11.12 -27.60
CA GLU A 47 5.84 12.21 -27.63
C GLU A 47 6.43 13.57 -27.24
N ASN A 48 7.35 13.64 -26.28
CA ASN A 48 7.92 14.88 -25.75
C ASN A 48 9.41 15.06 -26.06
N GLY A 49 10.21 14.01 -25.91
CA GLY A 49 11.65 14.03 -26.15
C GLY A 49 12.51 14.59 -25.00
N LYS A 50 11.93 15.29 -24.02
CA LYS A 50 12.64 15.83 -22.84
C LYS A 50 12.18 15.11 -21.59
N VAL A 51 12.85 14.01 -21.27
CA VAL A 51 12.44 13.11 -20.19
C VAL A 51 13.49 13.07 -19.07
N ILE A 52 13.02 13.23 -17.84
CA ILE A 52 13.76 13.03 -16.60
C ILE A 52 13.20 11.76 -15.94
N VAL A 53 14.08 10.84 -15.54
CA VAL A 53 13.69 9.58 -14.94
C VAL A 53 14.07 9.56 -13.45
N THR A 54 13.15 9.11 -12.61
CA THR A 54 13.39 8.90 -11.17
C THR A 54 12.77 7.58 -10.70
N GLY A 55 12.97 7.24 -9.45
CA GLY A 55 12.35 6.04 -8.86
C GLY A 55 13.30 4.85 -8.74
N CYS A 56 12.71 3.67 -8.46
CA CYS A 56 13.50 2.48 -8.10
C CYS A 56 14.40 1.98 -9.23
N LEU A 57 13.96 2.07 -10.49
CA LEU A 57 14.77 1.68 -11.64
C LEU A 57 15.97 2.62 -11.84
N GLY A 58 15.89 3.87 -11.37
CA GLY A 58 17.00 4.83 -11.43
C GLY A 58 18.26 4.37 -10.70
N LYS A 59 18.19 3.39 -9.78
CA LYS A 59 19.36 2.71 -9.18
C LYS A 59 20.14 1.84 -10.16
N ARG A 60 19.52 1.46 -11.29
CA ARG A 60 20.12 0.71 -12.40
C ARG A 60 20.14 1.58 -13.65
N ALA A 61 20.75 2.75 -13.53
CA ALA A 61 20.76 3.79 -14.57
C ALA A 61 21.32 3.31 -15.92
N GLU A 62 22.19 2.30 -15.89
CA GLU A 62 22.75 1.66 -17.09
C GLU A 62 21.67 1.03 -17.96
N ILE A 63 20.67 0.37 -17.38
CA ILE A 63 19.54 -0.25 -18.11
C ILE A 63 18.73 0.82 -18.83
N ILE A 64 18.45 1.94 -18.15
CA ILE A 64 17.70 3.06 -18.74
C ILE A 64 18.50 3.70 -19.88
N ARG A 65 19.80 3.93 -19.68
CA ARG A 65 20.66 4.56 -20.69
C ARG A 65 20.89 3.70 -21.92
N GLU A 66 20.94 2.37 -21.74
CA GLU A 66 21.06 1.42 -22.83
C GLU A 66 19.79 1.42 -23.70
N ALA A 67 18.60 1.41 -23.08
CA ALA A 67 17.32 1.43 -23.78
C ALA A 67 16.98 2.83 -24.34
N HIS A 68 17.25 3.89 -23.57
CA HIS A 68 16.86 5.27 -23.88
C HIS A 68 18.01 6.26 -23.62
N PRO A 69 19.03 6.33 -24.52
CA PRO A 69 20.22 7.17 -24.32
C PRO A 69 19.93 8.67 -24.32
N GLY A 70 18.76 9.09 -24.81
CA GLY A 70 18.32 10.48 -24.86
C GLY A 70 17.70 11.05 -23.58
N VAL A 71 17.57 10.25 -22.52
CA VAL A 71 17.03 10.72 -21.23
C VAL A 71 17.94 11.80 -20.63
N LEU A 72 17.34 12.93 -20.21
CA LEU A 72 18.06 14.11 -19.72
C LEU A 72 18.78 13.86 -18.39
N SER A 73 18.08 13.23 -17.45
CA SER A 73 18.61 12.94 -16.12
C SER A 73 18.00 11.66 -15.56
N ILE A 74 18.77 10.93 -14.73
CA ILE A 74 18.33 9.72 -14.04
C ILE A 74 18.72 9.85 -12.57
N SER A 75 17.75 9.69 -11.68
CA SER A 75 17.94 9.73 -10.22
C SER A 75 17.32 8.55 -9.52
N GLY A 76 17.79 8.24 -8.31
CA GLY A 76 17.28 7.15 -7.48
C GLY A 76 15.97 7.50 -6.75
N PRO A 77 15.40 6.56 -5.98
CA PRO A 77 14.04 6.67 -5.41
C PRO A 77 13.91 7.71 -4.28
N GLN A 78 14.98 8.31 -3.79
CA GLN A 78 14.95 9.30 -2.69
C GLN A 78 15.64 10.60 -3.06
N ASP A 79 16.13 10.70 -4.27
CA ASP A 79 16.93 11.81 -4.74
C ASP A 79 16.05 12.91 -5.40
N TYR A 80 15.15 13.48 -4.58
CA TYR A 80 14.21 14.50 -5.04
C TYR A 80 14.91 15.80 -5.44
N ALA A 81 16.06 16.12 -4.80
CA ALA A 81 16.85 17.30 -5.14
C ALA A 81 17.37 17.21 -6.58
N SER A 82 17.94 16.06 -6.96
CA SER A 82 18.42 15.85 -8.34
C SER A 82 17.30 15.93 -9.39
N VAL A 83 16.06 15.54 -9.04
CA VAL A 83 14.91 15.73 -9.94
C VAL A 83 14.63 17.21 -10.12
N MET A 84 14.59 17.99 -9.04
CA MET A 84 14.35 19.44 -9.11
C MET A 84 15.45 20.16 -9.88
N ASP A 85 16.72 19.82 -9.61
CA ASP A 85 17.87 20.38 -10.33
C ASP A 85 17.79 20.10 -11.84
N ALA A 86 17.38 18.88 -12.22
CA ALA A 86 17.21 18.51 -13.62
C ALA A 86 16.05 19.26 -14.28
N VAL A 87 14.93 19.47 -13.57
CA VAL A 87 13.82 20.30 -14.06
C VAL A 87 14.29 21.76 -14.23
N HIS A 88 14.98 22.34 -13.24
CA HIS A 88 15.50 23.71 -13.33
C HIS A 88 16.49 23.91 -14.47
N LEU A 89 17.28 22.87 -14.76
CA LEU A 89 18.22 22.91 -15.89
C LEU A 89 17.47 22.88 -17.23
N ALA A 90 16.38 22.10 -17.32
CA ALA A 90 15.56 21.99 -18.53
C ALA A 90 14.66 23.23 -18.72
N ILE A 91 14.09 23.72 -17.63
CA ILE A 91 13.16 24.86 -17.58
C ILE A 91 13.44 25.66 -16.31
N PRO A 92 14.14 26.81 -16.37
CA PRO A 92 14.36 27.67 -15.21
C PRO A 92 13.03 28.14 -14.58
N PRO A 93 12.92 28.17 -13.24
CA PRO A 93 11.71 28.60 -12.56
C PRO A 93 11.36 30.05 -12.87
N GLN A 94 10.08 30.32 -13.13
CA GLN A 94 9.61 31.65 -13.55
C GLN A 94 9.08 32.50 -12.37
N HIS A 95 8.83 31.88 -11.20
CA HIS A 95 8.22 32.54 -10.04
C HIS A 95 9.16 32.61 -8.84
N ASN A 96 8.88 33.55 -7.95
CA ASN A 96 9.56 33.61 -6.66
C ASN A 96 8.86 32.68 -5.68
N PRO A 97 9.48 31.56 -5.25
CA PRO A 97 8.83 30.55 -4.40
C PRO A 97 8.41 31.06 -3.03
N PHE A 98 8.87 32.24 -2.61
CA PHE A 98 8.51 32.86 -1.34
C PHE A 98 7.21 33.67 -1.37
N VAL A 99 6.58 33.83 -2.53
CA VAL A 99 5.38 34.67 -2.72
C VAL A 99 4.12 33.84 -2.90
N ASP A 100 4.24 32.55 -3.29
CA ASP A 100 3.11 31.70 -3.57
C ASP A 100 2.59 30.99 -2.29
N LEU A 101 1.30 31.15 -2.03
CA LEU A 101 0.61 30.51 -0.91
C LEU A 101 0.20 29.08 -1.32
N LEU A 102 0.86 28.09 -0.74
CA LEU A 102 0.41 26.69 -0.85
C LEU A 102 -0.42 26.27 0.36
N PRO A 103 -1.34 25.33 0.16
CA PRO A 103 -1.99 24.68 1.29
C PRO A 103 -0.98 24.02 2.23
N ASP A 104 -1.21 24.12 3.53
CA ASP A 104 -0.33 23.53 4.56
C ASP A 104 -0.09 22.02 4.39
N TYR A 105 -1.01 21.30 3.75
CA TYR A 105 -0.91 19.87 3.44
C TYR A 105 -0.22 19.57 2.10
N GLY A 106 0.19 20.60 1.33
CA GLY A 106 0.85 20.47 0.03
C GLY A 106 -0.10 20.00 -1.08
N LEU A 107 0.49 19.61 -2.22
CA LEU A 107 -0.23 18.99 -3.34
C LEU A 107 -0.17 17.48 -3.24
N LYS A 108 -1.29 16.83 -3.48
CA LYS A 108 -1.40 15.36 -3.52
C LYS A 108 -2.13 14.90 -4.77
N LEU A 109 -1.77 13.72 -5.27
CA LEU A 109 -2.41 13.08 -6.44
C LEU A 109 -3.65 12.26 -6.07
N THR A 110 -3.77 11.84 -4.80
CA THR A 110 -4.94 11.11 -4.31
C THR A 110 -6.18 12.00 -4.27
N PRO A 111 -7.40 11.43 -4.32
CA PRO A 111 -8.63 12.15 -3.99
C PRO A 111 -8.53 12.93 -2.68
N LYS A 112 -9.38 13.96 -2.50
CA LYS A 112 -9.26 14.85 -1.33
C LYS A 112 -9.42 14.13 0.01
N HIS A 113 -10.23 13.10 0.08
CA HIS A 113 -10.66 12.44 1.31
C HIS A 113 -9.70 11.38 1.86
N TYR A 114 -8.72 10.88 1.09
CA TYR A 114 -7.69 10.02 1.65
C TYR A 114 -6.27 10.44 1.24
N ALA A 115 -5.28 10.05 2.03
CA ALA A 115 -3.87 10.34 1.75
C ALA A 115 -2.94 9.25 2.27
N TYR A 116 -1.87 8.98 1.51
CA TYR A 116 -0.78 8.12 1.97
C TYR A 116 0.14 8.87 2.94
N LEU A 117 0.39 8.26 4.09
CA LEU A 117 1.29 8.77 5.13
C LEU A 117 2.50 7.84 5.23
N LYS A 118 3.59 8.25 4.62
CA LYS A 118 4.84 7.48 4.63
C LYS A 118 5.60 7.72 5.93
N ILE A 119 5.87 6.64 6.68
CA ILE A 119 6.49 6.72 8.01
C ILE A 119 7.98 6.35 8.04
N SER A 120 8.43 5.55 7.08
CA SER A 120 9.83 5.15 6.94
C SER A 120 10.17 4.79 5.51
N GLU A 121 11.45 4.60 5.23
CA GLU A 121 12.00 4.16 3.95
C GLU A 121 13.00 3.04 4.18
N GLY A 122 13.13 2.13 3.18
CA GLY A 122 14.05 1.01 3.24
C GLY A 122 13.57 -0.14 4.13
N CYS A 123 14.34 -1.26 4.15
CA CYS A 123 13.96 -2.45 4.88
C CYS A 123 15.19 -3.24 5.32
N ASN A 124 15.23 -3.65 6.59
CA ASN A 124 16.31 -4.45 7.17
C ASN A 124 16.16 -5.96 6.92
N HIS A 125 15.01 -6.41 6.39
CA HIS A 125 14.83 -7.81 6.03
C HIS A 125 15.72 -8.20 4.86
N ARG A 126 16.06 -9.48 4.82
CA ARG A 126 16.86 -10.08 3.75
C ARG A 126 16.13 -11.30 3.19
N CYS A 127 14.81 -11.14 2.95
CA CYS A 127 13.98 -12.17 2.32
C CYS A 127 14.63 -12.60 1.01
N SER A 128 14.70 -13.91 0.76
CA SER A 128 15.51 -14.45 -0.36
C SER A 128 14.96 -14.06 -1.74
N PHE A 129 13.67 -13.80 -1.84
CA PHE A 129 12.96 -13.39 -3.07
C PHE A 129 12.93 -11.88 -3.31
N CYS A 130 13.42 -11.07 -2.36
CA CYS A 130 13.20 -9.63 -2.37
C CYS A 130 14.52 -8.86 -2.56
N ILE A 131 14.47 -7.79 -3.35
CA ILE A 131 15.60 -6.89 -3.62
C ILE A 131 15.40 -5.47 -3.08
N ILE A 132 14.34 -5.22 -2.31
CA ILE A 132 14.04 -3.88 -1.73
C ILE A 132 15.26 -3.26 -1.02
N PRO A 133 16.01 -3.98 -0.16
CA PRO A 133 17.16 -3.39 0.52
C PRO A 133 18.26 -2.91 -0.43
N SER A 134 18.42 -3.55 -1.59
CA SER A 134 19.42 -3.13 -2.59
C SER A 134 18.99 -1.86 -3.34
N MET A 135 17.67 -1.61 -3.45
CA MET A 135 17.13 -0.45 -4.15
C MET A 135 16.90 0.75 -3.22
N ARG A 136 16.35 0.49 -2.03
CA ARG A 136 15.89 1.53 -1.09
C ARG A 136 16.75 1.67 0.16
N GLY A 137 17.77 0.82 0.32
CA GLY A 137 18.64 0.82 1.49
C GLY A 137 18.02 0.15 2.72
N ASP A 138 18.71 0.30 3.84
CA ASP A 138 18.26 -0.14 5.15
C ASP A 138 17.17 0.80 5.68
N LEU A 139 16.44 0.35 6.72
CA LEU A 139 15.36 1.10 7.35
C LEU A 139 15.84 2.47 7.86
N VAL A 140 15.12 3.50 7.47
CA VAL A 140 15.25 4.87 7.99
C VAL A 140 13.88 5.37 8.40
N SER A 141 13.64 5.47 9.70
CA SER A 141 12.35 5.92 10.25
C SER A 141 12.30 7.45 10.36
N ARG A 142 11.19 8.02 9.98
CA ARG A 142 10.90 9.42 10.23
C ARG A 142 10.58 9.63 11.73
N PRO A 143 10.97 10.76 12.34
CA PRO A 143 10.57 11.09 13.71
C PRO A 143 9.05 11.08 13.88
N VAL A 144 8.54 10.51 14.98
CA VAL A 144 7.10 10.36 15.20
C VAL A 144 6.36 11.70 15.21
N ASP A 145 6.96 12.74 15.75
CA ASP A 145 6.39 14.09 15.78
C ASP A 145 6.25 14.71 14.38
N ASP A 146 7.19 14.44 13.46
CA ASP A 146 7.10 14.91 12.07
C ASP A 146 5.97 14.18 11.33
N VAL A 147 5.84 12.87 11.55
CA VAL A 147 4.75 12.08 10.97
C VAL A 147 3.39 12.55 11.49
N LEU A 148 3.26 12.76 12.81
CA LEU A 148 2.00 13.22 13.42
C LEU A 148 1.63 14.65 12.99
N ARG A 149 2.63 15.55 12.85
CA ARG A 149 2.39 16.90 12.31
C ARG A 149 1.93 16.89 10.87
N GLU A 150 2.50 16.03 10.02
CA GLU A 150 2.03 15.86 8.63
C GLU A 150 0.60 15.30 8.60
N ALA A 151 0.31 14.25 9.38
CA ALA A 151 -1.02 13.69 9.50
C ALA A 151 -2.05 14.76 9.93
N GLU A 152 -1.73 15.57 10.94
CA GLU A 152 -2.58 16.67 11.40
C GLU A 152 -2.85 17.70 10.30
N LYS A 153 -1.83 18.06 9.50
CA LYS A 153 -2.02 18.98 8.36
C LYS A 153 -2.93 18.38 7.29
N LEU A 154 -2.75 17.10 6.96
CA LEU A 154 -3.60 16.39 6.01
C LEU A 154 -5.07 16.37 6.47
N VAL A 155 -5.32 16.06 7.75
CA VAL A 155 -6.67 16.05 8.33
C VAL A 155 -7.28 17.44 8.32
N ARG A 156 -6.54 18.49 8.68
CA ARG A 156 -7.01 19.88 8.54
C ARG A 156 -7.32 20.26 7.09
N GLY A 157 -6.64 19.65 6.13
CA GLY A 157 -6.89 19.80 4.69
C GLY A 157 -8.10 19.02 4.17
N GLY A 158 -8.85 18.32 5.06
CA GLY A 158 -10.07 17.60 4.71
C GLY A 158 -9.87 16.10 4.43
N VAL A 159 -8.70 15.53 4.76
CA VAL A 159 -8.47 14.09 4.66
C VAL A 159 -9.26 13.38 5.75
N GLN A 160 -10.03 12.36 5.35
CA GLN A 160 -10.87 11.53 6.20
C GLN A 160 -10.26 10.13 6.44
N GLU A 161 -9.29 9.71 5.60
CA GLU A 161 -8.59 8.44 5.75
C GLU A 161 -7.08 8.61 5.53
N LEU A 162 -6.27 8.14 6.49
CA LEU A 162 -4.83 8.07 6.42
C LEU A 162 -4.38 6.63 6.15
N LEU A 163 -3.63 6.43 5.06
CA LEU A 163 -3.05 5.16 4.66
C LEU A 163 -1.58 5.14 5.08
N VAL A 164 -1.27 4.49 6.19
CA VAL A 164 0.09 4.41 6.72
C VAL A 164 0.88 3.39 5.91
N VAL A 165 1.96 3.85 5.28
CA VAL A 165 2.77 3.03 4.37
C VAL A 165 4.25 3.09 4.69
N SER A 166 4.92 1.97 4.49
CA SER A 166 6.37 1.80 4.45
C SER A 166 6.72 0.45 3.81
N GLN A 167 7.98 0.05 3.77
CA GLN A 167 8.37 -1.30 3.34
C GLN A 167 8.20 -2.35 4.46
N ASP A 168 8.19 -1.90 5.72
CA ASP A 168 7.88 -2.69 6.92
C ASP A 168 7.38 -1.74 8.01
N THR A 169 6.07 -1.61 8.12
CA THR A 169 5.41 -0.71 9.07
C THR A 169 5.64 -1.13 10.52
N SER A 170 5.76 -2.44 10.77
CA SER A 170 5.99 -2.96 12.13
C SER A 170 7.40 -2.72 12.66
N ALA A 171 8.41 -2.53 11.77
CA ALA A 171 9.78 -2.20 12.19
C ALA A 171 10.01 -0.71 12.47
N TYR A 172 8.98 0.14 12.32
CA TYR A 172 9.09 1.58 12.53
C TYR A 172 9.73 1.94 13.86
N GLY A 173 10.83 2.71 13.79
CA GLY A 173 11.57 3.23 14.94
C GLY A 173 12.69 2.34 15.48
N VAL A 174 12.86 1.10 14.98
CA VAL A 174 13.94 0.20 15.43
C VAL A 174 15.33 0.83 15.19
N ASP A 175 15.54 1.47 14.06
CA ASP A 175 16.79 2.12 13.66
C ASP A 175 17.17 3.31 14.56
N VAL A 176 16.17 4.01 15.08
CA VAL A 176 16.34 5.15 16.00
C VAL A 176 16.13 4.79 17.47
N LYS A 177 16.12 3.48 17.80
CA LYS A 177 15.97 2.93 19.16
C LYS A 177 14.74 3.48 19.88
N TYR A 178 13.65 3.64 19.15
CA TYR A 178 12.37 4.16 19.64
C TYR A 178 12.47 5.54 20.31
N ALA A 179 13.26 6.43 19.71
CA ALA A 179 13.46 7.79 20.22
C ALA A 179 12.13 8.50 20.52
N GLU A 180 12.09 9.20 21.66
CA GLU A 180 10.90 9.94 22.09
C GLU A 180 10.87 11.35 21.49
N ARG A 181 9.66 11.82 21.18
CA ARG A 181 9.40 13.16 20.64
C ARG A 181 8.11 13.74 21.21
N LEU A 182 8.05 15.06 21.29
CA LEU A 182 6.89 15.80 21.80
C LEU A 182 5.94 16.18 20.66
N TRP A 183 4.66 15.80 20.79
CA TRP A 183 3.57 16.27 19.94
C TRP A 183 2.33 16.56 20.78
N ARG A 184 1.66 17.72 20.58
CA ARG A 184 0.48 18.18 21.34
C ARG A 184 0.65 18.05 22.87
N ASN A 185 1.82 18.42 23.42
CA ASN A 185 2.17 18.31 24.84
C ASN A 185 2.29 16.89 25.42
N ASN A 186 2.20 15.83 24.60
CA ASN A 186 2.39 14.44 24.97
C ASN A 186 3.69 13.88 24.38
N MET A 187 4.35 12.99 25.12
CA MET A 187 5.55 12.29 24.64
C MET A 187 5.12 11.01 23.89
N TYR A 188 5.62 10.87 22.67
CA TYR A 188 5.42 9.71 21.82
C TYR A 188 6.74 9.07 21.47
N GLN A 189 6.77 7.73 21.46
CA GLN A 189 7.91 6.99 20.95
C GLN A 189 7.82 6.85 19.44
N THR A 190 8.96 6.96 18.75
CA THR A 190 9.06 6.57 17.32
C THR A 190 8.92 5.04 17.24
N ARG A 191 7.68 4.53 17.36
CA ARG A 191 7.30 3.13 17.42
C ARG A 191 5.88 2.96 16.89
N MET A 192 5.59 1.85 16.21
CA MET A 192 4.29 1.60 15.56
C MET A 192 3.10 1.82 16.52
N LYS A 193 3.09 1.19 17.71
CA LYS A 193 1.99 1.33 18.67
C LYS A 193 1.77 2.79 19.08
N SER A 194 2.84 3.49 19.47
CA SER A 194 2.75 4.88 19.90
C SER A 194 2.33 5.83 18.78
N LEU A 195 2.76 5.55 17.54
CA LEU A 195 2.26 6.26 16.36
C LEU A 195 0.75 6.03 16.15
N CYS A 196 0.28 4.79 16.27
CA CYS A 196 -1.15 4.46 16.16
C CYS A 196 -1.98 5.16 17.23
N GLU A 197 -1.48 5.24 18.48
CA GLU A 197 -2.11 6.01 19.55
C GLU A 197 -2.27 7.48 19.17
N GLY A 198 -1.21 8.12 18.67
CA GLY A 198 -1.24 9.52 18.24
C GLY A 198 -2.13 9.77 17.02
N LEU A 199 -2.11 8.88 16.02
CA LEU A 199 -2.98 8.99 14.85
C LEU A 199 -4.46 8.84 15.23
N GLY A 200 -4.76 7.95 16.19
CA GLY A 200 -6.12 7.78 16.72
C GLY A 200 -6.71 9.04 17.37
N GLU A 201 -5.86 9.98 17.87
CA GLU A 201 -6.32 11.27 18.39
C GLU A 201 -6.84 12.23 17.30
N LEU A 202 -6.55 11.96 16.02
CA LEU A 202 -6.99 12.78 14.91
C LEU A 202 -8.46 12.53 14.51
N GLY A 203 -9.05 11.40 14.94
CA GLY A 203 -10.46 11.09 14.75
C GLY A 203 -10.86 10.77 13.30
N VAL A 204 -9.89 10.42 12.44
CA VAL A 204 -10.09 9.98 11.06
C VAL A 204 -9.75 8.52 10.90
N TRP A 205 -10.22 7.89 9.84
CA TRP A 205 -9.81 6.52 9.52
C TRP A 205 -8.30 6.43 9.35
N THR A 206 -7.68 5.48 10.04
CA THR A 206 -6.24 5.20 9.93
C THR A 206 -6.05 3.74 9.61
N ARG A 207 -5.51 3.44 8.43
CA ARG A 207 -5.28 2.10 7.91
C ARG A 207 -3.79 1.79 7.87
N LEU A 208 -3.41 0.58 8.30
CA LEU A 208 -2.02 0.12 8.30
C LEU A 208 -1.76 -0.83 7.14
N HIS A 209 -0.74 -0.53 6.34
CA HIS A 209 -0.27 -1.39 5.26
C HIS A 209 1.11 -1.96 5.55
N TYR A 210 1.41 -3.13 4.95
CA TYR A 210 2.73 -3.77 4.96
C TYR A 210 3.27 -4.07 6.36
N VAL A 211 2.43 -4.67 7.20
CA VAL A 211 2.78 -5.07 8.56
C VAL A 211 3.47 -6.43 8.54
N TYR A 212 4.71 -6.50 8.99
CA TYR A 212 5.42 -7.78 9.14
C TYR A 212 4.96 -8.50 10.42
N PRO A 213 4.81 -9.85 10.43
CA PRO A 213 4.15 -10.59 11.53
C PRO A 213 5.00 -10.73 12.82
N TYR A 214 5.63 -9.65 13.28
CA TYR A 214 6.32 -9.64 14.57
C TYR A 214 5.36 -9.85 15.75
N PRO A 215 5.85 -10.38 16.90
CA PRO A 215 5.00 -10.56 18.09
C PRO A 215 4.36 -9.26 18.60
N HIS A 216 5.03 -8.12 18.51
CA HIS A 216 4.52 -6.84 18.99
C HIS A 216 3.40 -6.23 18.12
N VAL A 217 3.06 -6.85 16.98
CA VAL A 217 1.85 -6.51 16.23
C VAL A 217 0.60 -6.83 17.07
N ASP A 218 0.67 -7.78 17.97
CA ASP A 218 -0.44 -8.09 18.89
C ASP A 218 -0.83 -6.87 19.76
N ASP A 219 0.11 -5.93 20.00
CA ASP A 219 -0.10 -4.73 20.83
C ASP A 219 -1.03 -3.69 20.18
N ILE A 220 -1.26 -3.75 18.85
CA ILE A 220 -2.12 -2.79 18.14
C ILE A 220 -3.56 -3.29 18.00
N ILE A 221 -3.82 -4.58 18.17
CA ILE A 221 -5.17 -5.15 18.02
C ILE A 221 -6.17 -4.52 19.00
N PRO A 222 -5.82 -4.25 20.28
CA PRO A 222 -6.70 -3.51 21.18
C PRO A 222 -7.04 -2.09 20.68
N LEU A 223 -6.11 -1.40 20.00
CA LEU A 223 -6.37 -0.08 19.44
C LEU A 223 -7.37 -0.12 18.26
N MET A 224 -7.40 -1.25 17.53
CA MET A 224 -8.39 -1.51 16.50
C MET A 224 -9.78 -1.75 17.12
N ALA A 225 -9.84 -2.60 18.16
CA ALA A 225 -11.07 -2.87 18.90
C ALA A 225 -11.66 -1.61 19.57
N ASP A 226 -10.78 -0.70 20.04
CA ASP A 226 -11.18 0.60 20.62
C ASP A 226 -11.55 1.67 19.57
N GLY A 227 -11.48 1.33 18.27
CA GLY A 227 -11.79 2.27 17.16
C GLY A 227 -10.78 3.39 16.96
N LYS A 228 -9.56 3.31 17.55
CA LYS A 228 -8.50 4.32 17.37
C LYS A 228 -7.87 4.24 16.00
N ILE A 229 -7.76 3.04 15.45
CA ILE A 229 -7.34 2.75 14.07
C ILE A 229 -8.30 1.74 13.47
N LEU A 230 -8.36 1.67 12.14
CA LEU A 230 -9.27 0.73 11.48
C LEU A 230 -8.94 -0.73 11.84
N PRO A 231 -9.97 -1.59 11.99
CA PRO A 231 -9.82 -3.02 12.23
C PRO A 231 -9.39 -3.73 10.92
N TYR A 232 -8.25 -3.33 10.39
CA TYR A 232 -7.70 -3.78 9.12
C TYR A 232 -6.20 -4.02 9.26
N LEU A 233 -5.77 -5.24 8.98
CA LEU A 233 -4.38 -5.67 9.11
C LEU A 233 -3.87 -6.25 7.78
N ASP A 234 -3.09 -5.47 7.03
CA ASP A 234 -2.38 -5.94 5.84
C ASP A 234 -1.04 -6.56 6.25
N ILE A 235 -1.02 -7.89 6.31
CA ILE A 235 0.08 -8.69 6.86
C ILE A 235 0.47 -9.82 5.90
N PRO A 236 1.50 -9.65 5.05
CA PRO A 236 1.89 -10.65 4.07
C PRO A 236 2.53 -11.87 4.74
N PHE A 237 1.82 -12.98 4.83
CA PHE A 237 2.33 -14.24 5.39
C PHE A 237 3.28 -14.95 4.43
N GLN A 238 3.12 -14.79 3.13
CA GLN A 238 3.92 -15.32 2.04
C GLN A 238 3.74 -16.82 1.78
N HIS A 239 3.67 -17.66 2.80
CA HIS A 239 3.46 -19.10 2.70
C HIS A 239 3.00 -19.68 4.05
N ALA A 240 2.54 -20.95 4.07
CA ALA A 240 2.17 -21.68 5.29
C ALA A 240 3.16 -22.78 5.69
N SER A 241 3.97 -23.31 4.75
CA SER A 241 4.98 -24.33 5.08
C SER A 241 6.16 -23.72 5.86
N PRO A 242 6.53 -24.27 7.02
CA PRO A 242 7.71 -23.87 7.78
C PRO A 242 9.01 -23.93 6.99
N ARG A 243 9.15 -24.96 6.16
CA ARG A 243 10.34 -25.18 5.35
C ARG A 243 10.48 -24.10 4.27
N ILE A 244 9.40 -23.80 3.56
CA ILE A 244 9.39 -22.76 2.52
C ILE A 244 9.63 -21.38 3.15
N LEU A 245 8.98 -21.05 4.26
CA LEU A 245 9.22 -19.79 4.97
C LEU A 245 10.68 -19.66 5.43
N LYS A 246 11.32 -20.74 5.86
CA LYS A 246 12.74 -20.75 6.18
C LYS A 246 13.62 -20.48 4.94
N LEU A 247 13.29 -21.07 3.78
CA LEU A 247 13.96 -20.79 2.51
C LEU A 247 13.75 -19.34 2.07
N MET A 248 12.55 -18.79 2.28
CA MET A 248 12.21 -17.37 2.06
C MET A 248 12.93 -16.42 3.04
N LYS A 249 13.60 -16.94 4.08
CA LYS A 249 14.18 -16.16 5.18
C LYS A 249 13.14 -15.29 5.89
N ARG A 250 12.02 -15.93 6.21
CA ARG A 250 10.91 -15.32 6.97
C ARG A 250 10.85 -15.96 8.38
N PRO A 251 11.68 -15.51 9.35
CA PRO A 251 11.66 -16.06 10.71
C PRO A 251 10.40 -15.64 11.45
N GLY A 252 9.92 -16.52 12.33
CA GLY A 252 8.87 -16.21 13.30
C GLY A 252 7.42 -16.25 12.79
N ALA A 253 7.21 -16.57 11.50
CA ALA A 253 5.84 -16.54 10.96
C ALA A 253 5.04 -17.83 11.24
N VAL A 254 5.68 -18.94 11.55
CA VAL A 254 5.08 -20.26 11.31
C VAL A 254 4.27 -20.85 12.44
N ASP A 255 4.85 -20.97 13.60
CA ASP A 255 4.35 -21.93 14.60
C ASP A 255 3.07 -21.55 15.30
N LYS A 256 2.51 -20.36 15.08
CA LYS A 256 1.32 -19.88 15.81
C LYS A 256 0.48 -18.88 15.02
N THR A 257 0.61 -18.85 13.70
CA THR A 257 -0.11 -17.84 12.91
C THR A 257 -1.63 -18.00 13.02
N LEU A 258 -2.14 -19.23 12.91
CA LEU A 258 -3.58 -19.52 13.07
C LEU A 258 -4.07 -19.17 14.48
N GLU A 259 -3.33 -19.58 15.53
CA GLU A 259 -3.66 -19.23 16.92
C GLU A 259 -3.66 -17.70 17.14
N ARG A 260 -2.73 -16.97 16.48
CA ARG A 260 -2.68 -15.50 16.56
C ARG A 260 -3.89 -14.88 15.89
N ILE A 261 -4.26 -15.32 14.69
CA ILE A 261 -5.44 -14.83 13.96
C ILE A 261 -6.71 -15.04 14.81
N GLN A 262 -6.85 -16.22 15.41
CA GLN A 262 -7.98 -16.52 16.28
C GLN A 262 -8.03 -15.60 17.52
N ARG A 263 -6.87 -15.37 18.17
CA ARG A 263 -6.78 -14.42 19.30
C ARG A 263 -7.08 -12.98 18.88
N TRP A 264 -6.57 -12.55 17.73
CA TRP A 264 -6.86 -11.22 17.22
C TRP A 264 -8.35 -11.01 16.98
N ARG A 265 -9.02 -11.99 16.35
CA ARG A 265 -10.48 -11.95 16.14
C ARG A 265 -11.29 -12.05 17.44
N ALA A 266 -10.76 -12.74 18.46
CA ALA A 266 -11.40 -12.75 19.79
C ALA A 266 -11.34 -11.36 20.47
N ILE A 267 -10.28 -10.57 20.24
CA ILE A 267 -10.14 -9.20 20.77
C ILE A 267 -10.90 -8.19 19.89
N CYS A 268 -10.81 -8.33 18.57
CA CYS A 268 -11.41 -7.46 17.58
C CYS A 268 -12.20 -8.30 16.57
N PRO A 269 -13.50 -8.60 16.82
CA PRO A 269 -14.31 -9.46 15.95
C PRO A 269 -14.48 -8.93 14.52
N GLU A 270 -14.42 -7.62 14.33
CA GLU A 270 -14.53 -6.95 13.02
C GLU A 270 -13.21 -6.92 12.25
N LEU A 271 -12.14 -7.51 12.80
CA LEU A 271 -10.82 -7.49 12.18
C LEU A 271 -10.84 -8.11 10.78
N THR A 272 -10.51 -7.31 9.80
CA THR A 272 -10.21 -7.72 8.42
C THR A 272 -8.72 -8.03 8.30
N VAL A 273 -8.38 -9.24 7.89
CA VAL A 273 -6.99 -9.64 7.63
C VAL A 273 -6.78 -9.76 6.14
N ARG A 274 -5.92 -8.87 5.64
CA ARG A 274 -5.41 -8.92 4.27
C ARG A 274 -4.04 -9.58 4.24
N SER A 275 -3.78 -10.44 3.26
CA SER A 275 -2.49 -11.09 3.13
C SER A 275 -2.08 -11.31 1.67
N THR A 276 -0.80 -11.59 1.49
CA THR A 276 -0.20 -11.91 0.20
C THR A 276 0.62 -13.18 0.33
N PHE A 277 0.54 -14.05 -0.70
CA PHE A 277 1.23 -15.33 -0.77
C PHE A 277 2.02 -15.47 -2.06
N ILE A 278 3.02 -16.35 -2.04
CA ILE A 278 3.81 -16.75 -3.22
C ILE A 278 3.67 -18.24 -3.36
N VAL A 279 3.21 -18.69 -4.53
CA VAL A 279 3.12 -20.11 -4.91
C VAL A 279 4.19 -20.47 -5.92
N GLY A 280 4.61 -21.74 -5.95
CA GLY A 280 5.65 -22.21 -6.84
C GLY A 280 7.04 -21.66 -6.50
N PHE A 281 7.31 -21.38 -5.22
CA PHE A 281 8.64 -20.98 -4.77
C PHE A 281 9.65 -22.11 -4.99
N PRO A 282 10.93 -21.84 -5.36
CA PRO A 282 11.94 -22.89 -5.58
C PRO A 282 12.00 -23.91 -4.45
N GLY A 283 11.83 -25.17 -4.79
CA GLY A 283 11.78 -26.30 -3.88
C GLY A 283 10.42 -26.57 -3.23
N GLU A 284 9.36 -25.81 -3.52
CA GLU A 284 8.00 -26.06 -3.03
C GLU A 284 7.46 -27.39 -3.60
N THR A 285 7.07 -28.31 -2.70
CA THR A 285 6.45 -29.57 -3.06
C THR A 285 4.94 -29.45 -3.16
N GLU A 286 4.27 -30.45 -3.76
CA GLU A 286 2.80 -30.49 -3.80
C GLU A 286 2.20 -30.56 -2.39
N ASP A 287 2.77 -31.40 -1.51
CA ASP A 287 2.29 -31.50 -0.11
C ASP A 287 2.36 -30.17 0.64
N GLU A 288 3.36 -29.33 0.34
CA GLU A 288 3.49 -28.01 0.96
C GLU A 288 2.53 -26.99 0.37
N PHE A 289 2.21 -27.14 -0.92
CA PHE A 289 1.16 -26.36 -1.55
C PHE A 289 -0.22 -26.74 -0.98
N GLU A 290 -0.52 -28.05 -0.79
CA GLU A 290 -1.76 -28.48 -0.13
C GLU A 290 -1.85 -27.93 1.32
N GLN A 291 -0.75 -27.94 2.11
CA GLN A 291 -0.71 -27.28 3.42
C GLN A 291 -1.05 -25.79 3.34
N LEU A 292 -0.70 -25.12 2.25
CA LEU A 292 -1.04 -23.72 2.05
C LEU A 292 -2.55 -23.55 1.79
N LEU A 293 -3.18 -24.45 1.04
CA LEU A 293 -4.64 -24.46 0.84
C LEU A 293 -5.40 -24.75 2.15
N ASP A 294 -4.93 -25.74 2.91
CA ASP A 294 -5.49 -26.05 4.24
C ASP A 294 -5.41 -24.83 5.19
N PHE A 295 -4.28 -24.11 5.13
CA PHE A 295 -4.13 -22.87 5.91
C PHE A 295 -5.17 -21.81 5.52
N LEU A 296 -5.50 -21.64 4.25
CA LEU A 296 -6.55 -20.70 3.82
C LEU A 296 -7.91 -21.07 4.42
N ASP A 297 -8.24 -22.38 4.36
CA ASP A 297 -9.51 -22.89 4.90
C ASP A 297 -9.63 -22.69 6.41
N GLU A 298 -8.53 -22.85 7.16
CA GLU A 298 -8.54 -22.66 8.61
C GLU A 298 -8.46 -21.17 9.01
N ALA A 299 -7.66 -20.38 8.29
CA ALA A 299 -7.43 -18.96 8.60
C ALA A 299 -8.62 -18.09 8.22
N GLN A 300 -9.39 -18.48 7.18
CA GLN A 300 -10.54 -17.71 6.70
C GLN A 300 -10.19 -16.22 6.53
N LEU A 301 -9.12 -15.96 5.75
CA LEU A 301 -8.65 -14.59 5.52
C LEU A 301 -9.63 -13.81 4.64
N ASP A 302 -9.74 -12.51 4.89
CA ASP A 302 -10.75 -11.66 4.25
C ASP A 302 -10.36 -11.22 2.84
N ARG A 303 -9.13 -10.73 2.68
CA ARG A 303 -8.60 -10.22 1.42
C ARG A 303 -7.25 -10.88 1.15
N VAL A 304 -7.14 -11.67 0.11
CA VAL A 304 -5.89 -12.38 -0.21
C VAL A 304 -5.57 -12.27 -1.69
N GLY A 305 -4.32 -11.90 -1.94
CA GLY A 305 -3.69 -12.00 -3.25
C GLY A 305 -2.58 -13.04 -3.25
N ALA A 306 -2.37 -13.71 -4.38
CA ALA A 306 -1.22 -14.59 -4.58
C ALA A 306 -0.48 -14.26 -5.86
N PHE A 307 0.80 -14.58 -5.89
CA PHE A 307 1.66 -14.45 -7.06
C PHE A 307 2.36 -15.77 -7.33
N ALA A 308 2.41 -16.18 -8.59
CA ALA A 308 3.36 -17.20 -9.02
C ALA A 308 4.79 -16.66 -8.80
N TYR A 309 5.69 -17.48 -8.23
CA TYR A 309 7.07 -17.06 -8.03
C TYR A 309 7.71 -16.64 -9.36
N SER A 310 8.16 -15.41 -9.41
CA SER A 310 8.92 -14.86 -10.53
C SER A 310 10.36 -14.58 -10.07
N PRO A 311 11.37 -15.10 -10.79
CA PRO A 311 12.77 -14.77 -10.51
C PRO A 311 13.01 -13.27 -10.69
N VAL A 312 13.46 -12.61 -9.63
CA VAL A 312 13.82 -11.19 -9.68
C VAL A 312 15.33 -11.07 -9.80
N THR A 313 15.83 -10.31 -10.76
CA THR A 313 17.27 -10.12 -10.95
C THR A 313 17.93 -9.60 -9.67
N GLY A 314 18.93 -10.35 -9.17
CA GLY A 314 19.64 -10.06 -7.91
C GLY A 314 19.03 -10.70 -6.66
N ALA A 315 17.86 -11.33 -6.73
CA ALA A 315 17.28 -12.06 -5.61
C ALA A 315 18.02 -13.39 -5.34
N LYS A 316 18.27 -13.67 -4.05
CA LYS A 316 19.01 -14.88 -3.65
C LYS A 316 18.25 -16.18 -3.91
N ALA A 317 16.93 -16.13 -3.96
CA ALA A 317 16.07 -17.27 -4.23
C ALA A 317 16.32 -17.87 -5.63
N ASN A 318 16.81 -17.08 -6.58
CA ASN A 318 17.12 -17.57 -7.94
C ASN A 318 18.21 -18.66 -7.96
N ALA A 319 19.04 -18.75 -6.91
CA ALA A 319 20.08 -19.77 -6.78
C ALA A 319 19.64 -21.00 -5.95
N LEU A 320 18.38 -21.05 -5.51
CA LEU A 320 17.86 -22.23 -4.80
C LEU A 320 17.66 -23.39 -5.77
N PRO A 321 17.86 -24.64 -5.31
CA PRO A 321 17.61 -25.83 -6.12
C PRO A 321 16.11 -26.05 -6.34
N ASP A 322 15.81 -26.98 -7.24
CA ASP A 322 14.48 -27.51 -7.52
C ASP A 322 13.48 -26.40 -7.91
N PRO A 323 13.74 -25.65 -9.00
CA PRO A 323 12.78 -24.67 -9.50
C PRO A 323 11.47 -25.37 -9.90
N VAL A 324 10.35 -24.77 -9.57
CA VAL A 324 9.03 -25.27 -9.99
C VAL A 324 8.78 -24.84 -11.44
N ASP A 325 8.28 -25.78 -12.25
CA ASP A 325 7.93 -25.51 -13.66
C ASP A 325 6.84 -24.43 -13.76
N GLU A 326 6.90 -23.62 -14.82
CA GLU A 326 5.97 -22.49 -14.97
C GLU A 326 4.50 -22.93 -15.05
N ASP A 327 4.20 -24.02 -15.77
CA ASP A 327 2.84 -24.55 -15.85
C ASP A 327 2.30 -25.00 -14.48
N VAL A 328 3.17 -25.57 -13.62
CA VAL A 328 2.81 -25.96 -12.24
C VAL A 328 2.58 -24.72 -11.36
N LYS A 329 3.36 -23.67 -11.52
CA LYS A 329 3.13 -22.41 -10.79
C LYS A 329 1.78 -21.79 -11.15
N GLN A 330 1.44 -21.76 -12.45
CA GLN A 330 0.17 -21.20 -12.91
C GLN A 330 -1.02 -22.05 -12.46
N GLU A 331 -0.89 -23.36 -12.48
CA GLU A 331 -1.90 -24.28 -11.96
C GLU A 331 -2.12 -24.10 -10.46
N ARG A 332 -1.04 -24.00 -9.66
CA ARG A 332 -1.13 -23.73 -8.23
C ARG A 332 -1.75 -22.36 -7.95
N LEU A 333 -1.37 -21.33 -8.72
CA LEU A 333 -1.98 -20.01 -8.60
C LEU A 333 -3.50 -20.05 -8.84
N ALA A 334 -3.92 -20.74 -9.88
CA ALA A 334 -5.35 -20.87 -10.21
C ALA A 334 -6.12 -21.58 -9.07
N ARG A 335 -5.62 -22.72 -8.56
CA ARG A 335 -6.24 -23.45 -7.43
C ARG A 335 -6.27 -22.62 -6.15
N PHE A 336 -5.20 -21.88 -5.87
CA PHE A 336 -5.15 -20.99 -4.72
C PHE A 336 -6.21 -19.89 -4.82
N MET A 337 -6.31 -19.22 -5.96
CA MET A 337 -7.28 -18.12 -6.16
C MET A 337 -8.72 -18.64 -6.17
N GLU A 338 -9.00 -19.81 -6.76
CA GLU A 338 -10.31 -20.44 -6.69
C GLU A 338 -10.74 -20.73 -5.24
N ARG A 339 -9.83 -21.28 -4.41
CA ARG A 339 -10.09 -21.53 -2.99
C ARG A 339 -10.38 -20.22 -2.24
N GLN A 340 -9.58 -19.20 -2.49
CA GLN A 340 -9.73 -17.91 -1.84
C GLN A 340 -11.00 -17.17 -2.28
N ALA A 341 -11.39 -17.27 -3.55
CA ALA A 341 -12.65 -16.69 -4.05
C ALA A 341 -13.86 -17.25 -3.29
N ALA A 342 -13.91 -18.57 -3.08
CA ALA A 342 -14.97 -19.20 -2.29
C ALA A 342 -15.00 -18.72 -0.84
N ILE A 343 -13.84 -18.54 -0.21
CA ILE A 343 -13.73 -17.99 1.16
C ILE A 343 -14.21 -16.55 1.20
N SER A 344 -13.78 -15.71 0.23
CA SER A 344 -14.17 -14.30 0.14
C SER A 344 -15.69 -14.16 -0.03
N GLU A 345 -16.28 -14.91 -0.97
CA GLU A 345 -17.73 -14.94 -1.22
C GLU A 345 -18.51 -15.28 0.08
N ALA A 346 -18.11 -16.34 0.77
CA ALA A 346 -18.77 -16.76 2.03
C ALA A 346 -18.67 -15.67 3.12
N ARG A 347 -17.50 -15.02 3.24
CA ARG A 347 -17.29 -13.94 4.22
C ARG A 347 -18.06 -12.66 3.88
N LEU A 348 -18.18 -12.32 2.61
CA LEU A 348 -18.96 -11.17 2.17
C LEU A 348 -20.47 -11.45 2.28
N ALA A 349 -20.93 -12.65 1.93
CA ALA A 349 -22.31 -13.07 2.11
C ALA A 349 -22.77 -12.99 3.58
N ALA A 350 -21.87 -13.26 4.52
CA ALA A 350 -22.16 -13.13 5.97
C ALA A 350 -22.41 -11.68 6.42
N LYS A 351 -22.05 -10.67 5.61
CA LYS A 351 -22.33 -9.25 5.90
C LYS A 351 -23.70 -8.79 5.38
N VAL A 352 -24.36 -9.57 4.54
CA VAL A 352 -25.70 -9.25 4.00
C VAL A 352 -26.73 -9.18 5.13
N GLY A 353 -27.56 -8.14 5.12
CA GLY A 353 -28.51 -7.82 6.17
C GLY A 353 -27.91 -7.02 7.34
N GLY A 354 -26.61 -6.74 7.32
CA GLY A 354 -25.93 -5.88 8.29
C GLY A 354 -25.74 -4.46 7.77
N ILE A 355 -25.47 -3.51 8.68
CA ILE A 355 -25.14 -2.14 8.36
C ILE A 355 -23.62 -1.99 8.36
N GLN A 356 -23.08 -1.36 7.30
CA GLN A 356 -21.67 -1.00 7.19
C GLN A 356 -21.52 0.52 7.14
N ARG A 357 -20.59 1.06 7.93
CA ARG A 357 -20.17 2.46 7.78
C ARG A 357 -19.18 2.54 6.63
N CYS A 358 -19.51 3.35 5.62
CA CYS A 358 -18.74 3.48 4.39
C CYS A 358 -18.28 4.91 4.16
N ILE A 359 -17.18 5.10 3.42
CA ILE A 359 -16.75 6.37 2.87
C ILE A 359 -17.00 6.37 1.37
N VAL A 360 -17.62 7.40 0.85
CA VAL A 360 -17.89 7.54 -0.59
C VAL A 360 -16.61 7.97 -1.31
N ASP A 361 -16.21 7.23 -2.33
CA ASP A 361 -15.03 7.56 -3.15
C ASP A 361 -15.40 8.28 -4.44
N ALA A 362 -16.50 7.89 -5.08
CA ALA A 362 -16.94 8.48 -6.35
C ALA A 362 -18.46 8.35 -6.54
N ILE A 363 -19.00 9.13 -7.47
CA ILE A 363 -20.35 8.99 -8.00
C ILE A 363 -20.25 8.70 -9.50
N ASP A 364 -20.82 7.58 -9.92
CA ASP A 364 -20.89 7.16 -11.32
C ASP A 364 -22.35 6.99 -11.76
N GLY A 365 -22.86 7.97 -12.47
CA GLY A 365 -24.31 8.04 -12.81
C GLY A 365 -25.15 8.16 -11.54
N ASP A 366 -26.01 7.17 -11.28
CA ASP A 366 -26.85 7.08 -10.09
C ASP A 366 -26.20 6.23 -8.98
N LEU A 367 -25.10 5.54 -9.29
CA LEU A 367 -24.38 4.69 -8.36
C LEU A 367 -23.37 5.50 -7.54
N ALA A 368 -23.34 5.32 -6.22
CA ALA A 368 -22.23 5.76 -5.40
C ALA A 368 -21.26 4.59 -5.16
N ILE A 369 -19.99 4.83 -5.46
CA ILE A 369 -18.89 3.90 -5.18
C ILE A 369 -18.30 4.28 -3.84
N ALA A 370 -18.36 3.37 -2.89
CA ALA A 370 -17.90 3.57 -1.52
C ALA A 370 -17.01 2.41 -1.05
N ARG A 371 -16.39 2.57 0.10
CA ARG A 371 -15.61 1.52 0.78
C ARG A 371 -16.00 1.42 2.25
N SER A 372 -16.01 0.20 2.76
CA SER A 372 -16.16 -0.05 4.19
C SER A 372 -14.80 0.04 4.92
N MET A 373 -14.81 -0.10 6.23
CA MET A 373 -13.59 -0.22 7.04
C MET A 373 -12.71 -1.41 6.62
N ALA A 374 -13.30 -2.42 5.98
CA ALA A 374 -12.62 -3.64 5.53
C ALA A 374 -11.89 -3.49 4.20
N ASP A 375 -12.00 -2.34 3.50
CA ASP A 375 -11.58 -2.19 2.11
C ASP A 375 -10.64 -1.00 1.96
N ALA A 376 -9.40 -1.27 1.54
CA ALA A 376 -8.43 -0.25 1.19
C ALA A 376 -8.69 0.29 -0.23
N PRO A 377 -8.46 1.61 -0.49
CA PRO A 377 -8.66 2.17 -1.81
C PRO A 377 -7.77 1.51 -2.86
N GLU A 378 -8.32 1.31 -4.05
CA GLU A 378 -7.62 0.83 -5.26
C GLU A 378 -7.21 -0.65 -5.26
N ILE A 379 -7.22 -1.34 -4.11
CA ILE A 379 -6.67 -2.70 -3.99
C ILE A 379 -7.62 -3.77 -3.41
N ASP A 380 -8.70 -3.35 -2.75
CA ASP A 380 -9.71 -4.26 -2.18
C ASP A 380 -11.07 -4.07 -2.87
N GLY A 381 -12.13 -4.64 -2.31
CA GLY A 381 -13.48 -4.54 -2.85
C GLY A 381 -14.14 -3.18 -2.59
N LEU A 382 -15.31 -3.03 -3.17
CA LEU A 382 -16.13 -1.82 -3.10
C LEU A 382 -17.46 -2.10 -2.40
N VAL A 383 -18.12 -1.03 -1.98
CA VAL A 383 -19.53 -1.02 -1.60
C VAL A 383 -20.26 -0.16 -2.63
N GLN A 384 -21.07 -0.81 -3.47
CA GLN A 384 -21.86 -0.14 -4.49
C GLN A 384 -23.22 0.23 -3.91
N ILE A 385 -23.53 1.53 -3.83
CA ILE A 385 -24.75 2.05 -3.22
C ILE A 385 -25.69 2.51 -4.34
N GLN A 386 -26.86 1.87 -4.43
CA GLN A 386 -27.91 2.27 -5.36
C GLN A 386 -28.44 3.67 -5.01
N ASP A 387 -28.94 4.39 -6.02
CA ASP A 387 -29.54 5.72 -5.88
C ASP A 387 -28.67 6.75 -5.12
N GLY A 388 -27.34 6.57 -5.15
CA GLY A 388 -26.40 7.44 -4.42
C GLY A 388 -26.47 8.90 -4.82
N ARG A 389 -26.81 9.19 -6.09
CA ARG A 389 -27.02 10.55 -6.57
C ARG A 389 -28.34 11.14 -6.04
N GLU A 390 -29.42 10.36 -6.02
CA GLU A 390 -30.71 10.79 -5.49
C GLU A 390 -30.61 11.02 -3.97
N ALA A 391 -29.82 10.18 -3.27
CA ALA A 391 -29.50 10.35 -1.86
C ALA A 391 -28.61 11.58 -1.56
N GLY A 392 -28.09 12.26 -2.59
CA GLY A 392 -27.24 13.45 -2.45
C GLY A 392 -25.84 13.19 -1.93
N LEU A 393 -25.33 11.96 -2.04
CA LEU A 393 -24.00 11.57 -1.57
C LEU A 393 -22.89 12.28 -2.34
N VAL A 394 -21.82 12.63 -1.64
CA VAL A 394 -20.64 13.28 -2.23
C VAL A 394 -19.34 12.57 -1.82
N PRO A 395 -18.30 12.56 -2.69
CA PRO A 395 -17.02 11.95 -2.35
C PRO A 395 -16.39 12.52 -1.07
N GLY A 396 -15.94 11.62 -0.18
CA GLY A 396 -15.37 11.93 1.13
C GLY A 396 -16.39 11.94 2.28
N GLU A 397 -17.67 11.78 1.99
CA GLU A 397 -18.71 11.67 3.01
C GLU A 397 -18.78 10.25 3.60
N PHE A 398 -19.07 10.17 4.90
CA PHE A 398 -19.39 8.90 5.56
C PHE A 398 -20.89 8.66 5.52
N VAL A 399 -21.26 7.43 5.16
CA VAL A 399 -22.65 6.98 5.07
C VAL A 399 -22.80 5.59 5.70
N ASN A 400 -23.93 5.35 6.36
CA ASN A 400 -24.31 4.00 6.78
C ASN A 400 -25.07 3.32 5.64
N VAL A 401 -24.67 2.10 5.31
CA VAL A 401 -25.21 1.33 4.20
C VAL A 401 -25.76 0.01 4.70
N MET A 402 -27.03 -0.27 4.44
CA MET A 402 -27.64 -1.59 4.61
C MET A 402 -27.17 -2.47 3.46
N ILE A 403 -26.46 -3.54 3.77
CA ILE A 403 -25.95 -4.48 2.76
C ILE A 403 -27.05 -5.41 2.31
N MET A 404 -27.39 -5.36 1.02
CA MET A 404 -28.46 -6.11 0.40
C MET A 404 -27.98 -7.34 -0.37
N GLY A 405 -26.70 -7.35 -0.77
CA GLY A 405 -26.09 -8.43 -1.54
C GLY A 405 -24.58 -8.35 -1.57
N SER A 406 -23.95 -9.41 -2.10
CA SER A 406 -22.52 -9.49 -2.30
C SER A 406 -22.17 -10.41 -3.46
N ASP A 407 -20.97 -10.26 -4.00
CA ASP A 407 -20.30 -11.28 -4.83
C ASP A 407 -18.96 -11.71 -4.18
N GLU A 408 -18.02 -12.21 -4.96
CA GLU A 408 -16.71 -12.64 -4.46
C GLU A 408 -15.79 -11.49 -4.04
N HIS A 409 -16.07 -10.24 -4.47
CA HIS A 409 -15.23 -9.08 -4.25
C HIS A 409 -15.93 -7.91 -3.59
N ASP A 410 -17.19 -7.62 -4.00
CA ASP A 410 -17.90 -6.40 -3.70
C ASP A 410 -19.16 -6.64 -2.84
N LEU A 411 -19.62 -5.56 -2.20
CA LEU A 411 -20.88 -5.46 -1.50
C LEU A 411 -21.83 -4.53 -2.24
N TYR A 412 -23.14 -4.82 -2.16
CA TYR A 412 -24.21 -4.03 -2.74
C TYR A 412 -25.17 -3.59 -1.65
N GLY A 413 -25.56 -2.33 -1.65
CA GLY A 413 -26.43 -1.84 -0.59
C GLY A 413 -27.18 -0.56 -0.91
N GLU A 414 -27.93 -0.12 0.08
CA GLU A 414 -28.74 1.09 0.06
C GLU A 414 -28.44 1.94 1.29
N VAL A 415 -28.65 3.26 1.19
CA VAL A 415 -28.43 4.16 2.33
C VAL A 415 -29.35 3.79 3.48
N ASP A 416 -28.80 3.59 4.68
CA ASP A 416 -29.58 3.43 5.89
C ASP A 416 -29.91 4.79 6.50
N TYR A 417 -31.16 5.24 6.31
CA TYR A 417 -31.68 6.48 6.88
C TYR A 417 -32.12 6.37 8.34
N ALA A 418 -32.14 5.16 8.92
CA ALA A 418 -32.64 4.94 10.30
C ALA A 418 -31.63 5.31 11.39
N ALA A 419 -30.35 5.50 11.02
CA ALA A 419 -29.24 5.78 11.93
C ALA A 419 -28.81 7.26 11.93
N GLY A 420 -29.71 8.18 11.56
CA GLY A 420 -29.51 9.64 11.56
C GLY A 420 -29.73 10.27 12.95
#